data_9d7248dee59a21a9171fb1ae7404c8ea
#
_entry.id   9d7248dee59a21a9171fb1ae7404c8ea
#
_cell.length_a   1.000
_cell.length_b   1.000
_cell.length_c   1.000
_cell.angle_alpha   90.00
_cell.angle_beta   90.00
_cell.angle_gamma   90.00
#
_symmetry.space_group_name_H-M   'P 1'
#
loop_
_entity.id
_entity.type
_entity.pdbx_description
1 polymer ?
#
loop_
_entity_poly.entity_id
_entity_poly.type
_entity_poly.pdbx_seq_one_letter_code
_entity_poly.pdbx_strand_id
1 'polypeptide(L)'
;MNSTVVNQGLRTKGGGSLKKVLVFIESLDGGGAEAILRNTVSVIDKSKFDITVVTETDNERYTDEVRSYVHHRSFTKRNGSVLNEIVNKVIIKYSLLASEKAVRNNLIKGDYDVEIAFCEGYATKVIGNSGRKNCKKIAWVHTDVINHPWSEAIHGGAENERKCYENFDAIVCVSETMKASFVKKYGMAEKVHVVYNVIDDEETRIKSEESVNLDLPRPIFALAGRLTQVKGYDRLVRICAKLRDMGYDFSVAVLGKGEEEENIKKLISENSLDERIKLFGFQENPHKFIKNSDVFVCSSYAEGYSTAVSEAVILGVPVITTECSGMGEIFGGEDCGIICENSDEALLEAMKKLLDEPSLLEFYKEGEKKRAESFSMASRIRAVEDFIENI
;
A
#
# COMPACT_ATOMS: atom_id res chain seq x y z
N MET A 1 19.86 39.78 11.57
CA MET A 1 19.93 39.32 12.96
C MET A 1 19.77 37.81 12.92
N ASN A 2 20.85 37.10 13.15
CA ASN A 2 20.92 35.62 13.13
C ASN A 2 20.29 35.07 14.41
N SER A 3 19.29 34.25 14.29
CA SER A 3 18.82 33.37 15.39
C SER A 3 19.16 31.93 15.08
N THR A 4 20.32 31.52 15.61
CA THR A 4 20.74 30.12 15.68
C THR A 4 19.89 29.44 16.75
N VAL A 5 18.94 28.60 16.35
CA VAL A 5 18.21 27.75 17.30
C VAL A 5 19.12 26.56 17.63
N VAL A 6 19.69 26.59 18.80
CA VAL A 6 20.43 25.47 19.39
C VAL A 6 19.43 24.42 19.85
N ASN A 7 19.43 23.28 19.18
CA ASN A 7 18.66 22.10 19.55
C ASN A 7 19.27 21.48 20.82
N GLN A 8 18.78 21.87 22.00
CA GLN A 8 19.13 21.22 23.27
C GLN A 8 18.40 19.90 23.38
N GLY A 9 19.11 18.79 23.27
CA GLY A 9 18.60 17.45 23.49
C GLY A 9 17.91 17.30 24.84
N LEU A 10 16.61 17.09 24.84
CA LEU A 10 15.84 16.68 26.01
C LEU A 10 16.23 15.25 26.41
N ARG A 11 17.12 15.12 27.39
CA ARG A 11 17.35 13.86 28.12
C ARG A 11 16.13 13.58 28.99
N THR A 12 15.28 12.65 28.56
CA THR A 12 14.20 12.12 29.40
C THR A 12 14.79 11.21 30.48
N LYS A 13 14.22 11.29 31.69
CA LYS A 13 14.55 10.45 32.85
C LYS A 13 13.95 9.03 32.62
N GLY A 14 14.73 8.19 31.96
CA GLY A 14 14.50 6.76 31.76
C GLY A 14 15.65 6.26 30.90
N GLY A 15 16.65 5.63 31.51
CA GLY A 15 18.01 5.45 30.95
C GLY A 15 18.13 4.39 29.82
N GLY A 16 17.24 4.34 28.84
CA GLY A 16 17.42 3.56 27.62
C GLY A 16 17.80 4.47 26.44
N SER A 17 18.81 4.10 25.66
CA SER A 17 19.07 4.75 24.37
C SER A 17 17.92 4.44 23.42
N LEU A 18 17.46 5.45 22.62
CA LEU A 18 16.47 5.23 21.57
C LEU A 18 16.95 4.12 20.63
N LYS A 19 16.03 3.20 20.27
CA LYS A 19 16.32 2.16 19.29
C LYS A 19 16.42 2.80 17.90
N LYS A 20 17.59 2.71 17.27
CA LYS A 20 17.84 3.29 15.95
C LYS A 20 17.32 2.36 14.85
N VAL A 21 16.36 2.84 14.08
CA VAL A 21 15.70 2.06 13.04
C VAL A 21 15.92 2.70 11.68
N LEU A 22 16.48 1.93 10.76
CA LEU A 22 16.50 2.24 9.34
C LEU A 22 15.25 1.65 8.69
N VAL A 23 14.54 2.43 7.89
CA VAL A 23 13.52 1.95 6.96
C VAL A 23 13.95 2.30 5.55
N PHE A 24 14.19 1.29 4.72
CA PHE A 24 14.52 1.48 3.32
C PHE A 24 13.33 1.07 2.44
N ILE A 25 12.92 1.99 1.60
CA ILE A 25 11.90 1.83 0.56
C ILE A 25 12.38 2.57 -0.71
N GLU A 26 12.09 2.06 -1.89
CA GLU A 26 12.60 2.63 -3.14
C GLU A 26 12.04 4.02 -3.42
N SER A 27 10.75 4.22 -3.17
CA SER A 27 9.98 5.40 -3.56
C SER A 27 8.98 5.81 -2.49
N LEU A 28 8.53 7.07 -2.55
CA LEU A 28 7.41 7.63 -1.77
C LEU A 28 6.35 8.26 -2.70
N ASP A 29 6.19 7.74 -3.92
CA ASP A 29 5.36 8.34 -4.98
C ASP A 29 3.86 8.01 -4.88
N GLY A 30 3.39 7.47 -3.77
CA GLY A 30 1.96 7.38 -3.48
C GLY A 30 1.30 6.04 -3.78
N GLY A 31 2.03 4.94 -3.72
CA GLY A 31 1.47 3.59 -3.68
C GLY A 31 0.91 3.20 -2.30
N GLY A 32 0.34 2.01 -2.20
CA GLY A 32 -0.23 1.51 -0.94
C GLY A 32 0.82 1.33 0.16
N ALA A 33 1.97 0.73 -0.14
CA ALA A 33 3.05 0.54 0.83
C ALA A 33 3.63 1.88 1.31
N GLU A 34 3.80 2.85 0.41
CA GLU A 34 4.29 4.19 0.71
C GLU A 34 3.32 4.96 1.63
N ALA A 35 2.00 4.83 1.39
CA ALA A 35 0.98 5.42 2.25
C ALA A 35 1.01 4.79 3.66
N ILE A 36 1.18 3.46 3.75
CA ILE A 36 1.32 2.75 5.03
C ILE A 36 2.58 3.18 5.77
N LEU A 37 3.71 3.36 5.08
CA LEU A 37 4.91 3.90 5.71
C LEU A 37 4.67 5.31 6.24
N ARG A 38 4.09 6.21 5.43
CA ARG A 38 3.73 7.57 5.85
C ARG A 38 2.87 7.57 7.11
N ASN A 39 1.81 6.75 7.15
CA ASN A 39 0.95 6.60 8.31
C ASN A 39 1.72 6.07 9.53
N THR A 40 2.55 5.06 9.34
CA THR A 40 3.35 4.46 10.42
C THR A 40 4.29 5.49 11.06
N VAL A 41 5.06 6.23 10.25
CA VAL A 41 6.04 7.20 10.79
C VAL A 41 5.39 8.47 11.34
N SER A 42 4.15 8.78 10.98
CA SER A 42 3.43 9.93 11.53
C SER A 42 3.13 9.76 13.02
N VAL A 43 2.82 8.53 13.46
CA VAL A 43 2.30 8.22 14.81
C VAL A 43 3.24 7.37 15.67
N ILE A 44 4.31 6.80 15.11
CA ILE A 44 5.25 5.98 15.88
C ILE A 44 5.87 6.76 17.05
N ASP A 45 6.04 6.11 18.20
CA ASP A 45 6.56 6.74 19.43
C ASP A 45 8.03 7.14 19.29
N LYS A 46 8.26 8.42 19.07
CA LYS A 46 9.59 9.03 18.91
C LYS A 46 10.39 9.10 20.24
N SER A 47 9.77 8.76 21.37
CA SER A 47 10.49 8.60 22.64
C SER A 47 11.15 7.22 22.78
N LYS A 48 10.76 6.25 21.92
CA LYS A 48 11.30 4.89 21.87
C LYS A 48 12.22 4.68 20.68
N PHE A 49 11.90 5.28 19.53
CA PHE A 49 12.54 5.01 18.24
C PHE A 49 13.16 6.27 17.62
N ASP A 50 14.39 6.12 17.13
CA ASP A 50 15.07 7.08 16.25
C ASP A 50 15.01 6.53 14.81
N ILE A 51 14.01 6.99 14.04
CA ILE A 51 13.71 6.46 12.71
C ILE A 51 14.43 7.26 11.64
N THR A 52 15.10 6.55 10.74
CA THR A 52 15.62 7.10 9.48
C THR A 52 14.99 6.38 8.31
N VAL A 53 14.18 7.08 7.52
CA VAL A 53 13.67 6.60 6.23
C VAL A 53 14.68 6.94 5.13
N VAL A 54 15.00 5.98 4.29
CA VAL A 54 15.87 6.17 3.12
C VAL A 54 15.13 5.76 1.85
N THR A 55 15.20 6.60 0.81
CA THR A 55 14.62 6.36 -0.51
C THR A 55 15.67 6.47 -1.61
N GLU A 56 15.39 5.96 -2.81
CA GLU A 56 16.26 6.19 -3.96
C GLU A 56 16.14 7.63 -4.47
N THR A 57 14.93 8.15 -4.51
CA THR A 57 14.63 9.46 -5.08
C THR A 57 14.11 10.43 -4.01
N ASP A 58 14.26 11.72 -4.28
CA ASP A 58 13.75 12.83 -3.49
C ASP A 58 12.67 13.58 -4.30
N ASN A 59 11.80 14.32 -3.61
CA ASN A 59 10.76 15.15 -4.23
C ASN A 59 9.59 14.34 -4.81
N GLU A 60 9.24 13.25 -4.15
CA GLU A 60 8.05 12.45 -4.41
C GLU A 60 6.90 12.89 -3.47
N ARG A 61 5.72 12.35 -3.71
CA ARG A 61 4.47 12.76 -3.08
C ARG A 61 4.53 12.85 -1.55
N TYR A 62 5.00 11.80 -0.88
CA TYR A 62 5.03 11.75 0.59
C TYR A 62 6.37 12.17 1.18
N THR A 63 7.33 12.60 0.37
CA THR A 63 8.69 12.92 0.84
C THR A 63 8.69 14.02 1.90
N ASP A 64 7.98 15.12 1.67
CA ASP A 64 7.98 16.26 2.60
C ASP A 64 7.19 15.94 3.89
N GLU A 65 6.10 15.14 3.80
CA GLU A 65 5.37 14.66 4.97
C GLU A 65 6.25 13.73 5.83
N VAL A 66 6.87 12.70 5.23
CA VAL A 66 7.77 11.78 5.93
C VAL A 66 8.93 12.55 6.59
N ARG A 67 9.51 13.53 5.89
CA ARG A 67 10.57 14.40 6.41
C ARG A 67 10.13 15.24 7.61
N SER A 68 8.85 15.58 7.69
CA SER A 68 8.30 16.33 8.84
C SER A 68 8.15 15.48 10.09
N TYR A 69 8.04 14.16 9.94
CA TYR A 69 7.83 13.22 11.05
C TYR A 69 9.11 12.60 11.57
N VAL A 70 10.04 12.23 10.67
CA VAL A 70 11.26 11.45 10.98
C VAL A 70 12.46 11.91 10.13
N HIS A 71 13.64 11.37 10.41
CA HIS A 71 14.79 11.63 9.55
C HIS A 71 14.58 11.00 8.18
N HIS A 72 14.66 11.79 7.12
CA HIS A 72 14.60 11.30 5.75
C HIS A 72 15.91 11.61 4.99
N ARG A 73 16.36 10.64 4.23
CA ARG A 73 17.48 10.75 3.30
C ARG A 73 17.14 10.04 1.99
N SER A 74 17.71 10.52 0.88
CA SER A 74 17.57 9.90 -0.44
C SER A 74 18.93 9.70 -1.09
N PHE A 75 19.02 8.77 -2.03
CA PHE A 75 20.24 8.59 -2.83
C PHE A 75 20.44 9.81 -3.73
N THR A 76 19.39 10.28 -4.38
CA THR A 76 19.42 11.43 -5.25
C THR A 76 19.11 12.72 -4.51
N LYS A 77 19.54 13.84 -5.04
CA LYS A 77 19.21 15.17 -4.53
C LYS A 77 17.95 15.70 -5.23
N ARG A 78 17.19 16.51 -4.50
CA ARG A 78 16.06 17.24 -5.06
C ARG A 78 16.49 18.03 -6.31
N ASN A 79 15.73 17.90 -7.39
CA ASN A 79 16.02 18.58 -8.66
C ASN A 79 16.05 20.10 -8.48
N GLY A 80 17.06 20.76 -9.03
CA GLY A 80 17.25 22.23 -8.92
C GLY A 80 18.39 22.77 -9.78
N SER A 81 19.23 21.91 -10.35
CA SER A 81 20.31 22.32 -11.26
C SER A 81 20.71 21.18 -12.18
N VAL A 82 21.23 21.54 -13.36
CA VAL A 82 21.79 20.58 -14.34
C VAL A 82 22.86 19.69 -13.70
N LEU A 83 23.66 20.25 -12.80
CA LEU A 83 24.68 19.49 -12.08
C LEU A 83 24.05 18.40 -11.20
N ASN A 84 22.96 18.70 -10.48
CA ASN A 84 22.24 17.72 -9.69
C ASN A 84 21.66 16.59 -10.55
N GLU A 85 21.14 16.90 -11.73
CA GLU A 85 20.63 15.88 -12.66
C GLU A 85 21.72 14.91 -13.10
N ILE A 86 22.92 15.43 -13.45
CA ILE A 86 24.07 14.59 -13.83
C ILE A 86 24.48 13.71 -12.64
N VAL A 87 24.61 14.28 -11.44
CA VAL A 87 24.98 13.56 -10.24
C VAL A 87 23.94 12.47 -9.93
N ASN A 88 22.64 12.80 -10.01
CA ASN A 88 21.56 11.85 -9.76
C ASN A 88 21.62 10.65 -10.74
N LYS A 89 21.85 10.90 -12.05
CA LYS A 89 22.02 9.83 -13.04
C LYS A 89 23.21 8.92 -12.72
N VAL A 90 24.32 9.48 -12.24
CA VAL A 90 25.50 8.71 -11.83
C VAL A 90 25.19 7.86 -10.58
N ILE A 91 24.50 8.43 -9.59
CA ILE A 91 24.12 7.72 -8.37
C ILE A 91 23.15 6.58 -8.67
N ILE A 92 22.11 6.80 -9.48
CA ILE A 92 21.18 5.75 -9.89
C ILE A 92 21.90 4.65 -10.67
N LYS A 93 22.78 5.02 -11.60
CA LYS A 93 23.58 4.01 -12.31
C LYS A 93 24.48 3.22 -11.35
N TYR A 94 25.05 3.88 -10.34
CA TYR A 94 25.85 3.21 -9.32
C TYR A 94 24.98 2.25 -8.49
N SER A 95 23.78 2.67 -8.04
CA SER A 95 22.87 1.81 -7.26
C SER A 95 22.46 0.54 -8.00
N LEU A 96 22.30 0.61 -9.32
CA LEU A 96 21.96 -0.54 -10.16
C LEU A 96 23.13 -1.50 -10.46
N LEU A 97 24.38 -1.00 -10.48
CA LEU A 97 25.56 -1.78 -10.88
C LEU A 97 26.42 -2.23 -9.72
N ALA A 98 26.36 -1.55 -8.59
CA ALA A 98 27.15 -1.89 -7.41
C ALA A 98 26.58 -3.11 -6.69
N SER A 99 27.40 -3.81 -5.91
CA SER A 99 26.90 -4.86 -5.02
C SER A 99 26.02 -4.24 -3.91
N GLU A 100 25.04 -5.01 -3.44
CA GLU A 100 24.10 -4.59 -2.37
C GLU A 100 24.85 -4.11 -1.11
N LYS A 101 25.97 -4.77 -0.76
CA LYS A 101 26.86 -4.35 0.30
C LYS A 101 27.47 -2.97 0.06
N ALA A 102 27.85 -2.66 -1.18
CA ALA A 102 28.39 -1.34 -1.53
C ALA A 102 27.30 -0.26 -1.50
N VAL A 103 26.11 -0.56 -2.00
CA VAL A 103 24.95 0.33 -1.92
C VAL A 103 24.63 0.64 -0.45
N ARG A 104 24.49 -0.40 0.41
CA ARG A 104 24.21 -0.21 1.83
C ARG A 104 25.26 0.66 2.53
N ASN A 105 26.54 0.44 2.26
CA ASN A 105 27.61 1.15 2.94
C ASN A 105 27.82 2.59 2.42
N ASN A 106 27.63 2.83 1.12
CA ASN A 106 27.98 4.10 0.49
C ASN A 106 26.79 5.05 0.34
N LEU A 107 25.57 4.52 0.07
CA LEU A 107 24.37 5.33 -0.15
C LEU A 107 23.49 5.41 1.10
N ILE A 108 23.20 4.28 1.76
CA ILE A 108 22.34 4.27 2.94
C ILE A 108 23.06 4.80 4.18
N LYS A 109 24.31 4.37 4.44
CA LYS A 109 25.18 4.83 5.55
C LYS A 109 24.54 4.73 6.94
N GLY A 110 25.36 4.88 7.96
CA GLY A 110 24.94 4.87 9.37
C GLY A 110 24.85 3.48 9.97
N ASP A 111 24.77 3.44 11.30
CA ASP A 111 24.64 2.24 12.12
C ASP A 111 23.28 2.26 12.81
N TYR A 112 22.54 1.15 12.70
CA TYR A 112 21.18 0.99 13.20
C TYR A 112 21.08 -0.29 14.00
N ASP A 113 20.18 -0.32 14.98
CA ASP A 113 19.86 -1.50 15.76
C ASP A 113 18.93 -2.44 14.92
N VAL A 114 18.06 -1.84 14.12
CA VAL A 114 17.14 -2.57 13.21
C VAL A 114 17.18 -1.95 11.81
N GLU A 115 17.25 -2.80 10.80
CA GLU A 115 17.17 -2.42 9.38
C GLU A 115 15.93 -3.07 8.76
N ILE A 116 14.99 -2.27 8.27
CA ILE A 116 13.74 -2.71 7.66
C ILE A 116 13.80 -2.48 6.16
N ALA A 117 13.66 -3.55 5.37
CA ALA A 117 13.31 -3.45 3.96
C ALA A 117 11.78 -3.37 3.88
N PHE A 118 11.23 -2.17 3.61
CA PHE A 118 9.79 -1.92 3.70
C PHE A 118 9.01 -2.27 2.43
N CYS A 119 9.64 -2.99 1.52
CA CYS A 119 8.98 -3.56 0.33
C CYS A 119 9.79 -4.75 -0.18
N GLU A 120 9.14 -5.61 -0.97
CA GLU A 120 9.78 -6.65 -1.75
C GLU A 120 10.66 -6.02 -2.85
N GLY A 121 11.52 -6.81 -3.46
CA GLY A 121 12.31 -6.37 -4.59
C GLY A 121 13.63 -5.75 -4.20
N TYR A 122 13.89 -4.50 -4.59
CA TYR A 122 15.23 -3.91 -4.44
C TYR A 122 15.57 -3.61 -2.97
N ALA A 123 14.63 -3.09 -2.17
CA ALA A 123 14.86 -2.85 -0.76
C ALA A 123 15.23 -4.16 -0.03
N THR A 124 14.47 -5.23 -0.25
CA THR A 124 14.74 -6.56 0.30
C THR A 124 16.11 -7.08 -0.17
N LYS A 125 16.43 -6.93 -1.46
CA LYS A 125 17.71 -7.35 -2.03
C LYS A 125 18.90 -6.64 -1.38
N VAL A 126 18.82 -5.31 -1.20
CA VAL A 126 19.89 -4.50 -0.62
C VAL A 126 20.09 -4.80 0.86
N ILE A 127 19.03 -4.81 1.66
CA ILE A 127 19.13 -5.04 3.11
C ILE A 127 19.52 -6.49 3.40
N GLY A 128 18.90 -7.46 2.73
CA GLY A 128 19.20 -8.88 2.90
C GLY A 128 20.67 -9.20 2.62
N ASN A 129 21.20 -8.69 1.50
CA ASN A 129 22.58 -8.97 1.07
C ASN A 129 23.59 -7.91 1.54
N SER A 130 23.23 -7.02 2.46
CA SER A 130 24.10 -5.93 2.95
C SER A 130 25.39 -6.40 3.64
N GLY A 131 25.43 -7.65 4.11
CA GLY A 131 26.54 -8.20 4.89
C GLY A 131 26.65 -7.65 6.32
N ARG A 132 25.69 -6.83 6.78
CA ARG A 132 25.63 -6.31 8.17
C ARG A 132 25.24 -7.43 9.12
N LYS A 133 25.95 -7.54 10.26
CA LYS A 133 25.74 -8.59 11.27
C LYS A 133 25.39 -8.05 12.66
N ASN A 134 25.58 -6.75 12.87
CA ASN A 134 25.39 -6.12 14.19
C ASN A 134 24.04 -5.35 14.27
N CYS A 135 23.07 -5.76 13.49
CA CYS A 135 21.74 -5.21 13.50
C CYS A 135 20.73 -6.33 13.20
N LYS A 136 19.51 -6.15 13.65
CA LYS A 136 18.39 -7.02 13.26
C LYS A 136 17.86 -6.60 11.89
N LYS A 137 17.48 -7.55 11.06
CA LYS A 137 16.94 -7.29 9.72
C LYS A 137 15.51 -7.79 9.61
N ILE A 138 14.63 -6.92 9.14
CA ILE A 138 13.22 -7.23 8.89
C ILE A 138 12.92 -7.01 7.42
N ALA A 139 12.31 -8.00 6.76
CA ALA A 139 11.69 -7.84 5.45
C ALA A 139 10.19 -7.62 5.64
N TRP A 140 9.64 -6.57 5.04
CA TRP A 140 8.20 -6.28 5.07
C TRP A 140 7.59 -6.55 3.70
N VAL A 141 6.62 -7.47 3.64
CA VAL A 141 6.05 -8.04 2.42
C VAL A 141 4.62 -7.54 2.27
N HIS A 142 4.36 -6.80 1.18
CA HIS A 142 3.08 -6.14 0.91
C HIS A 142 2.27 -6.78 -0.21
N THR A 143 2.86 -7.70 -1.00
CA THR A 143 2.18 -8.36 -2.12
C THR A 143 2.15 -9.87 -1.97
N ASP A 144 1.14 -10.52 -2.53
CA ASP A 144 1.06 -11.98 -2.55
C ASP A 144 2.15 -12.54 -3.48
N VAL A 145 3.16 -13.13 -2.88
CA VAL A 145 4.34 -13.64 -3.59
C VAL A 145 4.04 -14.84 -4.51
N ILE A 146 2.90 -15.51 -4.36
CA ILE A 146 2.47 -16.60 -5.26
C ILE A 146 1.71 -16.03 -6.45
N ASN A 147 0.68 -15.22 -6.18
CA ASN A 147 -0.23 -14.73 -7.22
C ASN A 147 0.32 -13.51 -7.95
N HIS A 148 1.30 -12.80 -7.38
CA HIS A 148 1.97 -11.66 -8.01
C HIS A 148 3.48 -11.65 -7.72
N PRO A 149 4.28 -12.56 -8.32
CA PRO A 149 5.71 -12.76 -8.03
C PRO A 149 6.62 -11.76 -8.76
N TRP A 150 6.28 -10.47 -8.77
CA TRP A 150 6.98 -9.43 -9.53
C TRP A 150 8.45 -9.24 -9.09
N SER A 151 8.73 -9.45 -7.80
CA SER A 151 10.05 -9.21 -7.20
C SER A 151 11.09 -10.29 -7.58
N GLU A 152 10.64 -11.46 -8.01
CA GLU A 152 11.56 -12.54 -8.45
C GLU A 152 12.54 -12.08 -9.54
N ALA A 153 12.07 -11.28 -10.49
CA ALA A 153 12.90 -10.76 -11.58
C ALA A 153 14.06 -9.89 -11.06
N ILE A 154 13.83 -9.13 -9.99
CA ILE A 154 14.83 -8.26 -9.37
C ILE A 154 15.93 -9.10 -8.70
N HIS A 155 15.57 -10.24 -8.13
CA HIS A 155 16.51 -11.17 -7.50
C HIS A 155 17.18 -12.11 -8.49
N GLY A 156 16.72 -12.16 -9.74
CA GLY A 156 17.20 -13.11 -10.76
C GLY A 156 16.62 -14.52 -10.56
N GLY A 157 15.40 -14.62 -10.03
CA GLY A 157 14.61 -15.83 -9.85
C GLY A 157 14.26 -16.16 -8.40
N ALA A 158 13.20 -16.96 -8.23
CA ALA A 158 12.61 -17.31 -6.94
C ALA A 158 13.60 -17.92 -5.92
N GLU A 159 14.55 -18.75 -6.37
CA GLU A 159 15.53 -19.37 -5.49
C GLU A 159 16.54 -18.35 -4.93
N ASN A 160 16.93 -17.35 -5.72
CA ASN A 160 17.81 -16.29 -5.23
C ASN A 160 17.06 -15.37 -4.26
N GLU A 161 15.79 -15.09 -4.53
CA GLU A 161 14.93 -14.35 -3.63
C GLU A 161 14.73 -15.08 -2.30
N ARG A 162 14.46 -16.40 -2.34
CA ARG A 162 14.38 -17.24 -1.15
C ARG A 162 15.66 -17.16 -0.31
N LYS A 163 16.83 -17.30 -0.95
CA LYS A 163 18.14 -17.15 -0.26
C LYS A 163 18.35 -15.77 0.33
N CYS A 164 17.82 -14.73 -0.30
CA CYS A 164 17.86 -13.39 0.24
C CYS A 164 17.04 -13.30 1.53
N TYR A 165 15.81 -13.85 1.55
CA TYR A 165 14.97 -13.87 2.75
C TYR A 165 15.59 -14.66 3.92
N GLU A 166 16.41 -15.66 3.67
CA GLU A 166 17.15 -16.41 4.72
C GLU A 166 18.06 -15.50 5.57
N ASN A 167 18.53 -14.38 5.01
CA ASN A 167 19.41 -13.43 5.69
C ASN A 167 18.67 -12.45 6.62
N PHE A 168 17.35 -12.51 6.70
CA PHE A 168 16.55 -11.71 7.61
C PHE A 168 16.31 -12.45 8.94
N ASP A 169 16.25 -11.68 10.03
CA ASP A 169 15.88 -12.20 11.35
C ASP A 169 14.38 -12.45 11.43
N ALA A 170 13.58 -11.59 10.78
CA ALA A 170 12.13 -11.75 10.69
C ALA A 170 11.59 -11.26 9.34
N ILE A 171 10.44 -11.81 8.97
CA ILE A 171 9.69 -11.47 7.77
C ILE A 171 8.28 -11.10 8.23
N VAL A 172 7.84 -9.89 7.91
CA VAL A 172 6.51 -9.40 8.21
C VAL A 172 5.64 -9.50 6.97
N CYS A 173 4.53 -10.21 7.07
CA CYS A 173 3.46 -10.21 6.08
C CYS A 173 2.28 -9.37 6.60
N VAL A 174 1.57 -8.69 5.72
CA VAL A 174 0.49 -7.76 6.10
C VAL A 174 -0.87 -8.45 6.30
N SER A 175 -0.94 -9.79 6.14
CA SER A 175 -2.13 -10.60 6.42
C SER A 175 -1.74 -12.07 6.70
N GLU A 176 -2.62 -12.83 7.36
CA GLU A 176 -2.41 -14.27 7.61
C GLU A 176 -2.42 -15.06 6.30
N THR A 177 -3.26 -14.67 5.35
CA THR A 177 -3.29 -15.29 4.01
C THR A 177 -1.98 -15.08 3.27
N MET A 178 -1.38 -13.89 3.35
CA MET A 178 -0.04 -13.64 2.79
C MET A 178 1.05 -14.43 3.51
N LYS A 179 0.99 -14.54 4.83
CA LYS A 179 1.91 -15.40 5.60
C LYS A 179 1.84 -16.83 5.09
N ALA A 180 0.62 -17.37 4.89
CA ALA A 180 0.44 -18.72 4.36
C ALA A 180 1.03 -18.87 2.95
N SER A 181 0.82 -17.89 2.05
CA SER A 181 1.41 -17.83 0.71
C SER A 181 2.94 -17.78 0.77
N PHE A 182 3.50 -16.92 1.63
CA PHE A 182 4.95 -16.79 1.80
C PHE A 182 5.58 -18.08 2.29
N VAL A 183 5.02 -18.69 3.35
CA VAL A 183 5.51 -19.94 3.92
C VAL A 183 5.40 -21.09 2.91
N LYS A 184 4.30 -21.15 2.15
CA LYS A 184 4.12 -22.13 1.08
C LYS A 184 5.19 -22.02 0.01
N LYS A 185 5.57 -20.80 -0.37
CA LYS A 185 6.52 -20.56 -1.46
C LYS A 185 7.98 -20.68 -1.02
N TYR A 186 8.34 -20.07 0.10
CA TYR A 186 9.74 -19.92 0.54
C TYR A 186 10.10 -20.72 1.80
N GLY A 187 9.11 -21.22 2.56
CA GLY A 187 9.35 -21.84 3.87
C GLY A 187 9.54 -20.80 4.97
N MET A 188 10.43 -21.10 5.93
CA MET A 188 10.86 -20.16 7.02
C MET A 188 9.71 -19.75 7.96
N ALA A 189 8.75 -20.65 8.23
CA ALA A 189 7.55 -20.35 9.04
C ALA A 189 7.87 -19.74 10.41
N GLU A 190 9.02 -20.10 10.99
CA GLU A 190 9.50 -19.61 12.28
C GLU A 190 9.94 -18.15 12.28
N LYS A 191 10.21 -17.59 11.09
CA LYS A 191 10.59 -16.16 10.91
C LYS A 191 9.44 -15.29 10.44
N VAL A 192 8.31 -15.90 10.01
CA VAL A 192 7.22 -15.16 9.38
C VAL A 192 6.17 -14.75 10.40
N HIS A 193 5.94 -13.45 10.51
CA HIS A 193 5.00 -12.82 11.41
C HIS A 193 3.94 -12.05 10.63
N VAL A 194 2.79 -11.81 11.26
CA VAL A 194 1.76 -10.93 10.70
C VAL A 194 1.71 -9.64 11.48
N VAL A 195 1.85 -8.52 10.77
CA VAL A 195 1.62 -7.18 11.29
C VAL A 195 0.78 -6.42 10.27
N TYR A 196 -0.46 -6.17 10.63
CA TYR A 196 -1.41 -5.50 9.73
C TYR A 196 -1.05 -4.04 9.47
N ASN A 197 -1.42 -3.56 8.30
CA ASN A 197 -1.18 -2.19 7.86
C ASN A 197 -1.75 -1.13 8.82
N VAL A 198 -0.99 -0.08 9.08
CA VAL A 198 -1.43 1.11 9.82
C VAL A 198 -2.22 2.00 8.85
N ILE A 199 -3.54 2.04 9.04
CA ILE A 199 -4.44 2.87 8.23
C ILE A 199 -4.93 4.00 9.13
N ASP A 200 -4.89 5.23 8.62
CA ASP A 200 -5.39 6.39 9.33
C ASP A 200 -6.90 6.48 9.16
N ASP A 201 -7.62 5.88 10.09
CA ASP A 201 -9.08 5.83 10.07
C ASP A 201 -9.71 7.20 10.38
N GLU A 202 -9.05 8.04 11.16
CA GLU A 202 -9.52 9.38 11.48
C GLU A 202 -9.34 10.32 10.26
N GLU A 203 -8.15 10.37 9.65
CA GLU A 203 -7.89 11.13 8.42
C GLU A 203 -8.85 10.71 7.30
N THR A 204 -9.07 9.40 7.14
CA THR A 204 -10.00 8.83 6.14
C THR A 204 -11.41 9.38 6.33
N ARG A 205 -11.93 9.39 7.56
CA ARG A 205 -13.27 9.94 7.87
C ARG A 205 -13.33 11.45 7.65
N ILE A 206 -12.36 12.20 8.18
CA ILE A 206 -12.33 13.68 8.05
C ILE A 206 -12.30 14.08 6.57
N LYS A 207 -11.42 13.48 5.77
CA LYS A 207 -11.31 13.78 4.33
C LYS A 207 -12.55 13.38 3.53
N SER A 208 -13.29 12.38 3.98
CA SER A 208 -14.52 11.97 3.30
C SER A 208 -15.65 12.98 3.38
N GLU A 209 -15.64 13.86 4.39
CA GLU A 209 -16.66 14.89 4.58
C GLU A 209 -16.51 16.10 3.62
N GLU A 210 -15.41 16.17 2.87
CA GLU A 210 -15.27 17.20 1.84
C GLU A 210 -16.32 17.00 0.74
N SER A 211 -16.92 18.10 0.30
CA SER A 211 -17.93 18.04 -0.77
C SER A 211 -17.34 17.58 -2.10
N VAL A 212 -18.06 16.73 -2.79
CA VAL A 212 -17.79 16.34 -4.18
C VAL A 212 -19.11 16.14 -4.93
N ASN A 213 -19.15 16.60 -6.16
CA ASN A 213 -20.24 16.26 -7.09
C ASN A 213 -19.69 15.23 -8.10
N LEU A 214 -20.17 13.99 -8.03
CA LEU A 214 -19.80 12.95 -9.00
C LEU A 214 -20.44 13.17 -10.36
N ASP A 215 -21.62 13.84 -10.41
CA ASP A 215 -22.40 14.07 -11.62
C ASP A 215 -22.57 12.80 -12.47
N LEU A 216 -22.97 11.72 -11.79
CA LEU A 216 -23.17 10.38 -12.38
C LEU A 216 -24.52 9.81 -11.95
N PRO A 217 -25.27 9.15 -12.87
CA PRO A 217 -26.46 8.39 -12.51
C PRO A 217 -26.17 7.30 -11.49
N ARG A 218 -27.10 7.05 -10.55
CA ARG A 218 -26.99 5.99 -9.55
C ARG A 218 -27.62 4.69 -10.04
N PRO A 219 -27.16 3.52 -9.55
CA PRO A 219 -26.10 3.35 -8.55
C PRO A 219 -24.69 3.60 -9.13
N ILE A 220 -23.79 4.12 -8.27
CA ILE A 220 -22.41 4.43 -8.61
C ILE A 220 -21.48 3.39 -7.97
N PHE A 221 -20.71 2.69 -8.78
CA PHE A 221 -19.61 1.84 -8.37
C PHE A 221 -18.30 2.63 -8.39
N ALA A 222 -17.59 2.73 -7.26
CA ALA A 222 -16.30 3.41 -7.19
C ALA A 222 -15.15 2.41 -7.16
N LEU A 223 -14.04 2.76 -7.80
CA LEU A 223 -12.76 2.06 -7.70
C LEU A 223 -11.65 3.10 -7.46
N ALA A 224 -10.70 2.75 -6.61
CA ALA A 224 -9.55 3.62 -6.34
C ALA A 224 -8.26 2.79 -6.31
N GLY A 225 -7.26 3.24 -7.05
CA GLY A 225 -5.95 2.59 -7.08
C GLY A 225 -5.14 2.93 -8.32
N ARG A 226 -3.89 2.46 -8.34
CA ARG A 226 -3.01 2.63 -9.50
C ARG A 226 -3.58 1.85 -10.71
N LEU A 227 -3.64 2.46 -11.88
CA LEU A 227 -4.13 1.81 -13.09
C LEU A 227 -3.05 0.87 -13.67
N THR A 228 -2.95 -0.31 -13.07
CA THR A 228 -2.02 -1.39 -13.46
C THR A 228 -2.79 -2.65 -13.81
N GLN A 229 -2.17 -3.55 -14.56
CA GLN A 229 -2.80 -4.80 -14.97
C GLN A 229 -3.33 -5.62 -13.76
N VAL A 230 -2.56 -5.68 -12.66
CA VAL A 230 -2.93 -6.47 -11.47
C VAL A 230 -4.23 -6.00 -10.82
N LYS A 231 -4.63 -4.73 -11.01
CA LYS A 231 -5.87 -4.15 -10.45
C LYS A 231 -7.14 -4.52 -11.22
N GLY A 232 -7.00 -5.16 -12.40
CA GLY A 232 -8.13 -5.75 -13.13
C GLY A 232 -9.17 -4.75 -13.66
N TYR A 233 -8.77 -3.53 -14.02
CA TYR A 233 -9.67 -2.55 -14.63
C TYR A 233 -10.17 -3.01 -15.99
N ASP A 234 -9.39 -3.77 -16.73
CA ASP A 234 -9.74 -4.39 -18.00
C ASP A 234 -10.92 -5.37 -17.84
N ARG A 235 -10.88 -6.23 -16.81
CA ARG A 235 -12.00 -7.15 -16.50
C ARG A 235 -13.25 -6.38 -16.11
N LEU A 236 -13.11 -5.31 -15.34
CA LEU A 236 -14.25 -4.48 -14.96
C LEU A 236 -14.95 -3.89 -16.19
N VAL A 237 -14.20 -3.36 -17.16
CA VAL A 237 -14.78 -2.83 -18.41
C VAL A 237 -15.54 -3.91 -19.15
N ARG A 238 -14.99 -5.14 -19.26
CA ARG A 238 -15.70 -6.28 -19.89
C ARG A 238 -16.98 -6.65 -19.14
N ILE A 239 -16.97 -6.62 -17.82
CA ILE A 239 -18.13 -6.89 -16.96
C ILE A 239 -19.21 -5.81 -17.15
N CYS A 240 -18.79 -4.54 -17.15
CA CYS A 240 -19.71 -3.42 -17.39
C CYS A 240 -20.38 -3.50 -18.77
N ALA A 241 -19.69 -3.96 -19.82
CA ALA A 241 -20.28 -4.19 -21.11
C ALA A 241 -21.39 -5.27 -21.06
N LYS A 242 -21.13 -6.39 -20.38
CA LYS A 242 -22.13 -7.45 -20.17
C LYS A 242 -23.36 -6.95 -19.39
N LEU A 243 -23.17 -6.20 -18.31
CA LEU A 243 -24.26 -5.61 -17.51
C LEU A 243 -25.10 -4.64 -18.34
N ARG A 244 -24.48 -3.78 -19.15
CA ARG A 244 -25.17 -2.88 -20.07
C ARG A 244 -26.03 -3.69 -21.08
N ASP A 245 -25.47 -4.76 -21.69
CA ASP A 245 -26.16 -5.59 -22.67
C ASP A 245 -27.33 -6.38 -22.05
N MET A 246 -27.27 -6.63 -20.73
CA MET A 246 -28.39 -7.18 -19.94
C MET A 246 -29.45 -6.12 -19.58
N GLY A 247 -29.21 -4.83 -19.87
CA GLY A 247 -30.16 -3.74 -19.63
C GLY A 247 -30.06 -3.09 -18.26
N TYR A 248 -28.98 -3.29 -17.50
CA TYR A 248 -28.78 -2.62 -16.24
C TYR A 248 -28.33 -1.18 -16.39
N ASP A 249 -28.88 -0.30 -15.53
CA ASP A 249 -28.42 1.09 -15.39
C ASP A 249 -27.49 1.20 -14.18
N PHE A 250 -26.33 1.78 -14.40
CA PHE A 250 -25.30 2.01 -13.39
C PHE A 250 -24.23 2.98 -13.93
N SER A 251 -23.43 3.52 -13.04
CA SER A 251 -22.23 4.29 -13.37
C SER A 251 -21.00 3.75 -12.64
N VAL A 252 -19.82 4.02 -13.18
CA VAL A 252 -18.54 3.65 -12.57
C VAL A 252 -17.64 4.86 -12.47
N ALA A 253 -17.14 5.14 -11.26
CA ALA A 253 -16.17 6.17 -10.97
C ALA A 253 -14.78 5.53 -10.73
N VAL A 254 -13.83 5.76 -11.61
CA VAL A 254 -12.47 5.23 -11.51
C VAL A 254 -11.53 6.34 -11.07
N LEU A 255 -10.86 6.13 -9.91
CA LEU A 255 -9.94 7.07 -9.29
C LEU A 255 -8.51 6.50 -9.36
N GLY A 256 -7.63 7.18 -10.06
CA GLY A 256 -6.22 6.78 -10.15
C GLY A 256 -5.59 7.11 -11.49
N LYS A 257 -4.29 6.81 -11.60
CA LYS A 257 -3.47 6.87 -12.81
C LYS A 257 -2.55 5.66 -12.87
N GLY A 258 -2.03 5.34 -14.04
CA GLY A 258 -1.07 4.26 -14.23
C GLY A 258 -0.83 3.95 -15.69
N GLU A 259 0.04 2.98 -15.95
CA GLU A 259 0.45 2.57 -17.30
C GLU A 259 -0.70 2.02 -18.15
N GLU A 260 -1.77 1.50 -17.52
CA GLU A 260 -2.93 0.95 -18.22
C GLU A 260 -3.98 2.02 -18.61
N GLU A 261 -3.79 3.29 -18.27
CA GLU A 261 -4.80 4.34 -18.47
C GLU A 261 -5.28 4.43 -19.93
N GLU A 262 -4.35 4.44 -20.88
CA GLU A 262 -4.70 4.53 -22.31
C GLU A 262 -5.36 3.25 -22.83
N ASN A 263 -4.95 2.08 -22.34
CA ASN A 263 -5.58 0.81 -22.66
C ASN A 263 -7.02 0.75 -22.11
N ILE A 264 -7.24 1.22 -20.88
CA ILE A 264 -8.57 1.29 -20.25
C ILE A 264 -9.48 2.25 -21.03
N LYS A 265 -9.01 3.46 -21.39
CA LYS A 265 -9.76 4.41 -22.23
C LYS A 265 -10.21 3.77 -23.55
N LYS A 266 -9.29 3.08 -24.21
CA LYS A 266 -9.58 2.38 -25.46
C LYS A 266 -10.65 1.30 -25.26
N LEU A 267 -10.53 0.47 -24.22
CA LEU A 267 -11.52 -0.57 -23.92
C LEU A 267 -12.90 0.02 -23.60
N ILE A 268 -12.98 1.13 -22.87
CA ILE A 268 -14.23 1.85 -22.57
C ILE A 268 -14.92 2.26 -23.88
N SER A 269 -14.19 2.91 -24.79
CA SER A 269 -14.75 3.39 -26.05
C SER A 269 -15.12 2.26 -27.00
N GLU A 270 -14.28 1.23 -27.14
CA GLU A 270 -14.58 0.05 -27.96
C GLU A 270 -15.84 -0.70 -27.50
N ASN A 271 -16.16 -0.63 -26.21
CA ASN A 271 -17.36 -1.20 -25.63
C ASN A 271 -18.52 -0.20 -25.48
N SER A 272 -18.44 1.02 -26.01
CA SER A 272 -19.47 2.07 -25.90
C SER A 272 -19.93 2.32 -24.45
N LEU A 273 -18.96 2.46 -23.54
CA LEU A 273 -19.19 2.67 -22.11
C LEU A 273 -18.81 4.10 -21.64
N ASP A 274 -18.51 5.03 -22.56
CA ASP A 274 -18.06 6.39 -22.27
C ASP A 274 -19.02 7.16 -21.37
N GLU A 275 -20.33 6.92 -21.51
CA GLU A 275 -21.37 7.56 -20.67
C GLU A 275 -21.56 6.88 -19.30
N ARG A 276 -20.99 5.68 -19.10
CA ARG A 276 -21.17 4.88 -17.88
C ARG A 276 -19.91 4.84 -17.01
N ILE A 277 -18.71 4.86 -17.59
CA ILE A 277 -17.44 4.78 -16.89
C ILE A 277 -16.68 6.09 -17.01
N LYS A 278 -16.47 6.76 -15.90
CA LYS A 278 -15.73 8.02 -15.84
C LYS A 278 -14.40 7.84 -15.14
N LEU A 279 -13.32 8.15 -15.85
CA LEU A 279 -11.97 8.21 -15.29
C LEU A 279 -11.74 9.61 -14.69
N PHE A 280 -11.70 9.72 -13.37
CA PHE A 280 -11.44 10.97 -12.65
C PHE A 280 -9.95 11.30 -12.54
N GLY A 281 -9.08 10.39 -13.02
CA GLY A 281 -7.65 10.53 -12.86
C GLY A 281 -7.21 10.39 -11.40
N PHE A 282 -5.98 10.77 -11.14
CA PHE A 282 -5.45 10.77 -9.78
C PHE A 282 -6.17 11.81 -8.91
N GLN A 283 -6.61 11.38 -7.72
CA GLN A 283 -7.25 12.23 -6.72
C GLN A 283 -6.41 12.28 -5.44
N GLU A 284 -6.08 13.47 -4.95
CA GLU A 284 -5.39 13.63 -3.65
C GLU A 284 -6.24 13.16 -2.49
N ASN A 285 -7.55 13.38 -2.60
CA ASN A 285 -8.54 12.93 -1.65
C ASN A 285 -9.55 12.00 -2.34
N PRO A 286 -9.28 10.69 -2.43
CA PRO A 286 -10.24 9.73 -2.99
C PRO A 286 -11.41 9.44 -2.05
N HIS A 287 -11.26 9.67 -0.73
CA HIS A 287 -12.23 9.28 0.28
C HIS A 287 -13.60 9.93 0.08
N LYS A 288 -13.64 11.20 -0.31
CA LYS A 288 -14.91 11.89 -0.63
C LYS A 288 -15.64 11.28 -1.83
N PHE A 289 -14.92 10.75 -2.82
CA PHE A 289 -15.53 10.05 -3.96
C PHE A 289 -16.07 8.68 -3.52
N ILE A 290 -15.29 7.92 -2.74
CA ILE A 290 -15.70 6.61 -2.22
C ILE A 290 -16.94 6.80 -1.35
N LYS A 291 -16.94 7.74 -0.39
CA LYS A 291 -18.07 8.01 0.50
C LYS A 291 -19.36 8.37 -0.23
N ASN A 292 -19.27 9.04 -1.37
CA ASN A 292 -20.40 9.49 -2.18
C ASN A 292 -20.80 8.49 -3.27
N SER A 293 -20.21 7.29 -3.32
CA SER A 293 -20.63 6.18 -4.17
C SER A 293 -21.56 5.22 -3.41
N ASP A 294 -22.21 4.30 -4.14
CA ASP A 294 -23.11 3.31 -3.54
C ASP A 294 -22.40 2.02 -3.19
N VAL A 295 -21.36 1.67 -3.94
CA VAL A 295 -20.57 0.43 -3.78
C VAL A 295 -19.12 0.71 -4.15
N PHE A 296 -18.19 0.19 -3.38
CA PHE A 296 -16.77 0.13 -3.74
C PHE A 296 -16.46 -1.22 -4.39
N VAL A 297 -15.81 -1.22 -5.54
CA VAL A 297 -15.43 -2.44 -6.25
C VAL A 297 -13.92 -2.60 -6.27
N CYS A 298 -13.43 -3.77 -5.87
CA CYS A 298 -12.03 -4.17 -6.03
C CYS A 298 -11.97 -5.35 -7.00
N SER A 299 -11.62 -5.07 -8.26
CA SER A 299 -11.56 -6.05 -9.35
C SER A 299 -10.18 -6.72 -9.49
N SER A 300 -9.31 -6.61 -8.49
CA SER A 300 -7.90 -7.00 -8.56
C SER A 300 -7.72 -8.49 -8.84
N TYR A 301 -6.69 -8.83 -9.62
CA TYR A 301 -6.21 -10.20 -9.78
C TYR A 301 -5.38 -10.68 -8.58
N ALA A 302 -4.69 -9.77 -7.91
CA ALA A 302 -3.94 -10.05 -6.68
C ALA A 302 -3.87 -8.80 -5.80
N GLU A 303 -3.91 -9.03 -4.48
CA GLU A 303 -3.72 -8.04 -3.41
C GLU A 303 -2.92 -8.70 -2.28
N GLY A 304 -2.34 -7.88 -1.40
CA GLY A 304 -1.80 -8.36 -0.13
C GLY A 304 -2.75 -8.07 1.03
N TYR A 305 -3.05 -6.78 1.21
CA TYR A 305 -4.05 -6.24 2.14
C TYR A 305 -4.47 -4.87 1.59
N SER A 306 -5.60 -4.82 0.93
CA SER A 306 -6.00 -3.62 0.17
C SER A 306 -6.32 -2.43 1.08
N THR A 307 -5.55 -1.36 0.96
CA THR A 307 -5.81 -0.10 1.68
C THR A 307 -7.13 0.52 1.22
N ALA A 308 -7.41 0.53 -0.07
CA ALA A 308 -8.63 1.12 -0.62
C ALA A 308 -9.91 0.37 -0.19
N VAL A 309 -9.86 -0.97 -0.09
CA VAL A 309 -10.97 -1.76 0.47
C VAL A 309 -11.15 -1.45 1.97
N SER A 310 -10.04 -1.35 2.72
CA SER A 310 -10.10 -0.99 4.13
C SER A 310 -10.68 0.41 4.33
N GLU A 311 -10.30 1.37 3.49
CA GLU A 311 -10.84 2.73 3.50
C GLU A 311 -12.35 2.74 3.18
N ALA A 312 -12.80 1.94 2.20
CA ALA A 312 -14.24 1.81 1.90
C ALA A 312 -15.03 1.27 3.09
N VAL A 313 -14.52 0.23 3.77
CA VAL A 313 -15.13 -0.32 5.00
C VAL A 313 -15.16 0.72 6.13
N ILE A 314 -14.06 1.47 6.35
CA ILE A 314 -14.00 2.56 7.34
C ILE A 314 -15.06 3.62 7.05
N LEU A 315 -15.34 3.89 5.77
CA LEU A 315 -16.31 4.88 5.31
C LEU A 315 -17.76 4.36 5.30
N GLY A 316 -17.99 3.09 5.58
CA GLY A 316 -19.32 2.48 5.55
C GLY A 316 -19.88 2.35 4.13
N VAL A 317 -19.04 2.07 3.14
CA VAL A 317 -19.44 1.89 1.74
C VAL A 317 -19.35 0.41 1.35
N PRO A 318 -20.49 -0.27 1.03
CA PRO A 318 -20.51 -1.68 0.68
C PRO A 318 -19.48 -2.08 -0.36
N VAL A 319 -18.79 -3.19 -0.12
CA VAL A 319 -17.67 -3.62 -0.96
C VAL A 319 -18.04 -4.86 -1.79
N ILE A 320 -17.71 -4.84 -3.07
CA ILE A 320 -17.55 -6.05 -3.89
C ILE A 320 -16.07 -6.25 -4.15
N THR A 321 -15.53 -7.41 -3.81
CA THR A 321 -14.13 -7.73 -4.07
C THR A 321 -13.96 -9.16 -4.56
N THR A 322 -12.98 -9.38 -5.43
CA THR A 322 -12.48 -10.71 -5.73
C THR A 322 -11.75 -11.30 -4.53
N GLU A 323 -11.76 -12.62 -4.40
CA GLU A 323 -11.01 -13.32 -3.35
C GLU A 323 -9.51 -13.19 -3.62
N CYS A 324 -8.91 -12.23 -2.94
CA CYS A 324 -7.46 -11.99 -2.88
C CYS A 324 -6.98 -12.06 -1.45
N SER A 325 -5.65 -12.13 -1.26
CA SER A 325 -5.06 -12.14 0.08
C SER A 325 -5.53 -10.95 0.91
N GLY A 326 -5.81 -11.18 2.19
CA GLY A 326 -6.24 -10.17 3.15
C GLY A 326 -7.72 -9.76 3.10
N MET A 327 -8.49 -10.09 2.04
CA MET A 327 -9.87 -9.59 1.90
C MET A 327 -10.80 -10.11 3.01
N GLY A 328 -10.77 -11.41 3.30
CA GLY A 328 -11.52 -11.99 4.42
C GLY A 328 -11.13 -11.39 5.77
N GLU A 329 -9.86 -11.04 5.94
CA GLU A 329 -9.34 -10.42 7.16
C GLU A 329 -9.75 -8.94 7.27
N ILE A 330 -9.89 -8.23 6.13
CA ILE A 330 -10.44 -6.87 6.10
C ILE A 330 -11.91 -6.89 6.53
N PHE A 331 -12.71 -7.84 6.06
CA PHE A 331 -14.11 -7.99 6.48
C PHE A 331 -14.23 -8.52 7.94
N GLY A 332 -13.28 -9.36 8.38
CA GLY A 332 -13.18 -9.80 9.78
C GLY A 332 -14.38 -10.63 10.26
N GLY A 333 -15.11 -11.26 9.35
CA GLY A 333 -16.31 -12.04 9.65
C GLY A 333 -17.61 -11.23 9.69
N GLU A 334 -17.56 -9.92 9.43
CA GLU A 334 -18.74 -9.08 9.30
C GLU A 334 -19.22 -9.02 7.84
N ASP A 335 -20.51 -8.78 7.66
CA ASP A 335 -21.14 -8.67 6.34
C ASP A 335 -20.92 -7.26 5.75
N CYS A 336 -19.70 -7.01 5.25
CA CYS A 336 -19.30 -5.73 4.64
C CYS A 336 -19.56 -5.66 3.12
N GLY A 337 -20.11 -6.70 2.52
CA GLY A 337 -20.30 -6.80 1.09
C GLY A 337 -20.11 -8.22 0.56
N ILE A 338 -19.61 -8.35 -0.66
CA ILE A 338 -19.44 -9.64 -1.35
C ILE A 338 -17.96 -9.88 -1.65
N ILE A 339 -17.41 -10.96 -1.10
CA ILE A 339 -16.13 -11.53 -1.56
C ILE A 339 -16.50 -12.66 -2.53
N CYS A 340 -16.20 -12.49 -3.81
CA CYS A 340 -16.51 -13.48 -4.84
C CYS A 340 -15.24 -14.19 -5.32
N GLU A 341 -15.40 -15.37 -5.92
CA GLU A 341 -14.31 -16.07 -6.58
C GLU A 341 -13.56 -15.11 -7.54
N ASN A 342 -12.25 -15.28 -7.67
CA ASN A 342 -11.43 -14.42 -8.51
C ASN A 342 -11.58 -14.79 -10.01
N SER A 343 -12.80 -14.62 -10.52
CA SER A 343 -13.17 -14.81 -11.92
C SER A 343 -14.04 -13.66 -12.43
N ASP A 344 -14.06 -13.45 -13.75
CA ASP A 344 -14.90 -12.43 -14.39
C ASP A 344 -16.39 -12.75 -14.17
N GLU A 345 -16.75 -14.03 -14.20
CA GLU A 345 -18.12 -14.52 -14.04
C GLU A 345 -18.62 -14.27 -12.61
N ALA A 346 -17.83 -14.59 -11.61
CA ALA A 346 -18.23 -14.40 -10.22
C ALA A 346 -18.34 -12.90 -9.85
N LEU A 347 -17.45 -12.06 -10.38
CA LEU A 347 -17.52 -10.61 -10.18
C LEU A 347 -18.74 -10.00 -10.88
N LEU A 348 -19.08 -10.48 -12.10
CA LEU A 348 -20.31 -10.10 -12.81
C LEU A 348 -21.55 -10.44 -11.98
N GLU A 349 -21.66 -11.66 -11.47
CA GLU A 349 -22.82 -12.08 -10.66
C GLU A 349 -22.89 -11.30 -9.32
N ALA A 350 -21.76 -10.97 -8.70
CA ALA A 350 -21.73 -10.15 -7.50
C ALA A 350 -22.25 -8.73 -7.77
N MET A 351 -21.82 -8.09 -8.85
CA MET A 351 -22.32 -6.76 -9.25
C MET A 351 -23.79 -6.81 -9.61
N LYS A 352 -24.19 -7.81 -10.39
CA LYS A 352 -25.59 -8.04 -10.78
C LYS A 352 -26.50 -8.22 -9.55
N LYS A 353 -26.07 -9.01 -8.57
CA LYS A 353 -26.83 -9.24 -7.33
C LYS A 353 -27.17 -7.93 -6.59
N LEU A 354 -26.24 -7.00 -6.48
CA LEU A 354 -26.51 -5.71 -5.85
C LEU A 354 -27.42 -4.80 -6.68
N LEU A 355 -27.40 -4.95 -8.01
CA LEU A 355 -28.32 -4.24 -8.92
C LEU A 355 -29.74 -4.82 -8.84
N ASP A 356 -29.89 -6.14 -8.70
CA ASP A 356 -31.17 -6.83 -8.58
C ASP A 356 -31.80 -6.66 -7.19
N GLU A 357 -30.98 -6.57 -6.14
CA GLU A 357 -31.39 -6.52 -4.74
C GLU A 357 -30.81 -5.29 -3.99
N PRO A 358 -31.26 -4.06 -4.30
CA PRO A 358 -30.73 -2.83 -3.68
C PRO A 358 -30.82 -2.78 -2.15
N SER A 359 -31.73 -3.54 -1.55
CA SER A 359 -31.89 -3.67 -0.09
C SER A 359 -30.65 -4.27 0.59
N LEU A 360 -29.82 -5.04 -0.13
CA LEU A 360 -28.57 -5.56 0.38
C LEU A 360 -27.55 -4.46 0.72
N LEU A 361 -27.64 -3.28 0.09
CA LEU A 361 -26.76 -2.16 0.41
C LEU A 361 -26.91 -1.71 1.86
N GLU A 362 -28.15 -1.59 2.34
CA GLU A 362 -28.38 -1.19 3.74
C GLU A 362 -27.95 -2.31 4.73
N PHE A 363 -28.15 -3.56 4.37
CA PHE A 363 -27.69 -4.69 5.17
C PHE A 363 -26.14 -4.67 5.31
N TYR A 364 -25.41 -4.48 4.21
CA TYR A 364 -23.94 -4.42 4.25
C TYR A 364 -23.42 -3.18 4.99
N LYS A 365 -24.08 -2.03 4.90
CA LYS A 365 -23.70 -0.84 5.66
C LYS A 365 -23.73 -1.06 7.18
N GLU A 366 -24.66 -1.85 7.69
CA GLU A 366 -24.70 -2.20 9.11
C GLU A 366 -23.51 -3.11 9.51
N GLY A 367 -23.13 -4.06 8.65
CA GLY A 367 -21.92 -4.87 8.85
C GLY A 367 -20.64 -4.01 8.86
N GLU A 368 -20.55 -3.06 7.95
CA GLU A 368 -19.41 -2.15 7.87
C GLU A 368 -19.28 -1.23 9.08
N LYS A 369 -20.38 -0.71 9.64
CA LYS A 369 -20.33 0.07 10.88
C LYS A 369 -19.65 -0.71 12.00
N LYS A 370 -20.04 -1.97 12.21
CA LYS A 370 -19.44 -2.85 13.22
C LYS A 370 -17.97 -3.08 12.91
N ARG A 371 -17.66 -3.36 11.65
CA ARG A 371 -16.29 -3.64 11.24
C ARG A 371 -15.39 -2.42 11.35
N ALA A 372 -15.88 -1.24 10.97
CA ALA A 372 -15.15 0.02 11.03
C ALA A 372 -14.64 0.37 12.43
N GLU A 373 -15.35 -0.04 13.50
CA GLU A 373 -14.92 0.16 14.88
C GLU A 373 -13.63 -0.60 15.23
N SER A 374 -13.33 -1.68 14.52
CA SER A 374 -12.13 -2.48 14.71
C SER A 374 -10.88 -1.94 13.98
N PHE A 375 -11.06 -0.98 13.07
CA PHE A 375 -9.95 -0.26 12.48
C PHE A 375 -9.54 0.88 13.41
N SER A 376 -8.39 0.70 14.07
CA SER A 376 -7.84 1.68 14.99
C SER A 376 -6.35 1.85 14.68
N MET A 377 -5.98 3.01 14.22
CA MET A 377 -4.58 3.39 13.99
C MET A 377 -3.74 3.17 15.25
N ALA A 378 -4.28 3.55 16.41
CA ALA A 378 -3.59 3.40 17.71
C ALA A 378 -3.34 1.93 18.09
N SER A 379 -4.22 1.01 17.71
CA SER A 379 -4.00 -0.43 17.93
C SER A 379 -2.97 -0.99 16.98
N ARG A 380 -3.04 -0.59 15.70
CA ARG A 380 -2.11 -1.04 14.66
C ARG A 380 -0.68 -0.57 14.90
N ILE A 381 -0.49 0.70 15.28
CA ILE A 381 0.85 1.22 15.57
C ILE A 381 1.49 0.53 16.77
N ARG A 382 0.73 0.23 17.81
CA ARG A 382 1.26 -0.53 18.97
C ARG A 382 1.79 -1.89 18.55
N ALA A 383 1.09 -2.60 17.66
CA ALA A 383 1.58 -3.89 17.17
C ALA A 383 2.90 -3.77 16.37
N VAL A 384 3.07 -2.68 15.59
CA VAL A 384 4.33 -2.36 14.89
C VAL A 384 5.45 -2.07 15.89
N GLU A 385 5.18 -1.23 16.89
CA GLU A 385 6.15 -0.86 17.93
C GLU A 385 6.60 -2.05 18.75
N ASP A 386 5.64 -2.84 19.26
CA ASP A 386 5.91 -4.05 20.03
C ASP A 386 6.75 -5.05 19.21
N PHE A 387 6.46 -5.18 17.91
CA PHE A 387 7.22 -6.05 17.03
C PHE A 387 8.68 -5.56 16.88
N ILE A 388 8.88 -4.26 16.62
CA ILE A 388 10.23 -3.68 16.48
C ILE A 388 10.99 -3.71 17.82
N GLU A 389 10.32 -3.54 18.96
CA GLU A 389 10.96 -3.59 20.29
C GLU A 389 11.50 -4.98 20.63
N ASN A 390 10.75 -6.04 20.27
CA ASN A 390 11.00 -7.41 20.73
C ASN A 390 11.84 -8.29 19.77
N ILE A 391 12.29 -7.74 18.63
CA ILE A 391 13.09 -8.48 17.67
C ILE A 391 14.58 -8.62 18.06
#